data_4199a3381e0e3f25e8f726e4a19f9d4b
#
_entry.id   4199a3381e0e3f25e8f726e4a19f9d4b
#
_cell.length_a   1.000
_cell.length_b   1.000
_cell.length_c   1.000
_cell.angle_alpha   90.00
_cell.angle_beta   90.00
_cell.angle_gamma   90.00
#
_symmetry.space_group_name_H-M   'P 1'
#
loop_
_entity.id
_entity.type
_entity.pdbx_description
1 polymer ?
#
loop_
_entity_poly.entity_id
_entity_poly.type
_entity_poly.pdbx_seq_one_letter_code
_entity_poly.pdbx_strand_id
1 'polypeptide(L)'
;PERVAAVASLCVPFGFSGRPEDLEYAINRELYPADEYPAGQWDYQLFYYENFDKAQEEMEENPERLARLLFRKGDPNGQGQIAATALTRKNGGWFSLIGGVPDSPQDYDVVTDQDIATYAKHFTENGFFGPNSWYVNGDANQAYCDEKLDLTLSMPALFVHATYDYACDTTTT
;
A
#
# COMPACT_ATOMS: atom_id res chain seq x y z
N PRO A 1 13.19 -17.31 15.92
CA PRO A 1 12.03 -17.23 16.83
C PRO A 1 12.44 -16.93 18.27
N GLU A 2 13.53 -17.52 18.78
CA GLU A 2 13.97 -17.34 20.18
C GLU A 2 14.32 -15.89 20.58
N ARG A 3 14.45 -14.98 19.61
CA ARG A 3 14.76 -13.56 19.83
C ARG A 3 13.56 -12.63 19.73
N VAL A 4 12.36 -13.15 19.41
CA VAL A 4 11.14 -12.37 19.24
C VAL A 4 10.15 -12.77 20.32
N ALA A 5 9.83 -11.84 21.22
CA ALA A 5 8.91 -12.08 22.32
C ALA A 5 7.43 -11.98 21.93
N ALA A 6 7.13 -11.12 20.95
CA ALA A 6 5.79 -10.91 20.39
C ALA A 6 5.89 -10.21 19.03
N VAL A 7 4.84 -10.30 18.22
CA VAL A 7 4.72 -9.59 16.95
C VAL A 7 3.41 -8.80 16.90
N ALA A 8 3.42 -7.69 16.16
CA ALA A 8 2.20 -6.97 15.82
C ALA A 8 2.17 -6.70 14.32
N SER A 9 1.01 -6.88 13.71
CA SER A 9 0.74 -6.52 12.31
C SER A 9 -0.35 -5.47 12.28
N LEU A 10 -0.16 -4.44 11.47
CA LEU A 10 -1.10 -3.33 11.32
C LEU A 10 -1.60 -3.33 9.87
N CYS A 11 -2.91 -3.32 9.69
CA CYS A 11 -3.64 -3.34 8.42
C CYS A 11 -3.44 -4.60 7.59
N VAL A 12 -2.18 -5.02 7.34
CA VAL A 12 -1.86 -6.16 6.47
C VAL A 12 -1.69 -7.43 7.31
N PRO A 13 -2.52 -8.47 7.10
CA PRO A 13 -2.42 -9.72 7.84
C PRO A 13 -1.15 -10.51 7.46
N PHE A 14 -0.69 -11.35 8.37
CA PHE A 14 0.39 -12.30 8.11
C PHE A 14 -0.05 -13.35 7.08
N GLY A 15 0.85 -13.71 6.17
CA GLY A 15 0.62 -14.73 5.16
C GLY A 15 0.20 -14.18 3.78
N PHE A 16 0.11 -12.85 3.64
CA PHE A 16 -0.15 -12.22 2.35
C PHE A 16 1.13 -12.19 1.52
N SER A 17 1.16 -12.93 0.39
CA SER A 17 2.35 -13.04 -0.47
C SER A 17 2.63 -11.79 -1.29
N GLY A 18 1.59 -11.03 -1.64
CA GLY A 18 1.65 -9.85 -2.50
C GLY A 18 1.81 -10.18 -4.00
N ARG A 19 1.62 -11.45 -4.42
CA ARG A 19 1.61 -11.78 -5.84
C ARG A 19 0.29 -11.36 -6.49
N PRO A 20 0.30 -10.93 -7.76
CA PRO A 20 -0.93 -10.54 -8.47
C PRO A 20 -2.03 -11.62 -8.45
N GLU A 21 -1.67 -12.89 -8.60
CA GLU A 21 -2.61 -14.01 -8.60
C GLU A 21 -3.26 -14.29 -7.25
N ASP A 22 -2.64 -13.85 -6.17
CA ASP A 22 -3.16 -14.05 -4.81
C ASP A 22 -4.11 -12.93 -4.36
N LEU A 23 -4.28 -11.88 -5.17
CA LEU A 23 -5.09 -10.72 -4.80
C LEU A 23 -6.59 -10.98 -4.90
N GLU A 24 -7.03 -11.91 -5.76
CA GLU A 24 -8.45 -12.13 -6.05
C GLU A 24 -9.29 -12.44 -4.81
N TYR A 25 -8.79 -13.26 -3.90
CA TYR A 25 -9.54 -13.63 -2.69
C TYR A 25 -9.72 -12.46 -1.70
N ALA A 26 -8.91 -11.39 -1.85
CA ALA A 26 -8.96 -10.20 -1.01
C ALA A 26 -9.70 -9.04 -1.68
N ILE A 27 -10.50 -9.31 -2.72
CA ILE A 27 -11.30 -8.28 -3.40
C ILE A 27 -12.75 -8.36 -2.94
N ASN A 28 -13.28 -7.23 -2.46
CA ASN A 28 -14.72 -7.08 -2.23
C ASN A 28 -15.45 -6.94 -3.57
N ARG A 29 -15.94 -8.04 -4.12
CA ARG A 29 -16.61 -8.07 -5.44
C ARG A 29 -17.98 -7.40 -5.48
N GLU A 30 -18.59 -7.10 -4.33
CA GLU A 30 -19.79 -6.28 -4.27
C GLU A 30 -19.48 -4.80 -4.58
N LEU A 31 -18.35 -4.32 -4.09
CA LEU A 31 -17.88 -2.95 -4.32
C LEU A 31 -17.08 -2.81 -5.63
N TYR A 32 -16.33 -3.86 -6.02
CA TYR A 32 -15.45 -3.88 -7.20
C TYR A 32 -15.88 -4.98 -8.19
N PRO A 33 -16.95 -4.80 -8.97
CA PRO A 33 -17.37 -5.74 -10.01
C PRO A 33 -16.22 -6.06 -10.97
N ALA A 34 -16.05 -7.35 -11.33
CA ALA A 34 -14.87 -7.82 -12.06
C ALA A 34 -14.75 -7.25 -13.50
N ASP A 35 -15.87 -6.90 -14.13
CA ASP A 35 -15.92 -6.29 -15.46
C ASP A 35 -15.45 -4.83 -15.48
N GLU A 36 -15.64 -4.09 -14.38
CA GLU A 36 -15.21 -2.70 -14.26
C GLU A 36 -13.85 -2.55 -13.54
N TYR A 37 -13.62 -3.39 -12.54
CA TYR A 37 -12.45 -3.36 -11.65
C TYR A 37 -11.81 -4.76 -11.55
N PRO A 38 -11.16 -5.26 -12.61
CA PRO A 38 -10.66 -6.64 -12.63
C PRO A 38 -9.70 -6.98 -11.49
N ALA A 39 -8.88 -6.02 -11.05
CA ALA A 39 -7.98 -6.18 -9.91
C ALA A 39 -8.51 -5.52 -8.61
N GLY A 40 -9.75 -5.00 -8.61
CA GLY A 40 -10.33 -4.33 -7.46
C GLY A 40 -9.45 -3.21 -6.93
N GLN A 41 -9.44 -3.04 -5.60
CA GLN A 41 -8.61 -2.07 -4.90
C GLN A 41 -7.09 -2.32 -5.03
N TRP A 42 -6.68 -3.49 -5.53
CA TRP A 42 -5.28 -3.89 -5.70
C TRP A 42 -4.68 -3.50 -7.06
N ASP A 43 -5.41 -2.79 -7.91
CA ASP A 43 -4.97 -2.39 -9.25
C ASP A 43 -3.61 -1.65 -9.23
N TYR A 44 -3.33 -0.89 -8.17
CA TYR A 44 -2.05 -0.23 -7.97
C TYR A 44 -0.86 -1.20 -7.84
N GLN A 45 -1.07 -2.40 -7.29
CA GLN A 45 0.02 -3.38 -7.19
C GLN A 45 0.40 -3.90 -8.57
N LEU A 46 -0.60 -4.16 -9.43
CA LEU A 46 -0.32 -4.52 -10.82
C LEU A 46 0.36 -3.38 -11.59
N PHE A 47 0.02 -2.13 -11.26
CA PHE A 47 0.72 -0.99 -11.85
C PHE A 47 2.22 -1.00 -11.52
N TYR A 48 2.63 -1.35 -10.30
CA TYR A 48 4.04 -1.50 -9.94
C TYR A 48 4.72 -2.62 -10.74
N TYR A 49 4.06 -3.76 -10.93
CA TYR A 49 4.61 -4.85 -11.74
C TYR A 49 4.78 -4.46 -13.21
N GLU A 50 3.83 -3.74 -13.78
CA GLU A 50 3.81 -3.38 -15.20
C GLU A 50 4.63 -2.13 -15.53
N ASN A 51 4.75 -1.19 -14.57
CA ASN A 51 5.24 0.17 -14.79
C ASN A 51 6.12 0.67 -13.65
N PHE A 52 7.06 -0.15 -13.16
CA PHE A 52 7.86 0.14 -11.97
C PHE A 52 8.60 1.49 -12.05
N ASP A 53 9.30 1.74 -13.16
CA ASP A 53 10.08 2.98 -13.36
C ASP A 53 9.16 4.21 -13.32
N LYS A 54 8.00 4.14 -13.97
CA LYS A 54 7.02 5.22 -13.94
C LYS A 54 6.45 5.48 -12.55
N ALA A 55 6.16 4.41 -11.81
CA ALA A 55 5.70 4.53 -10.42
C ALA A 55 6.77 5.22 -9.55
N GLN A 56 8.05 4.89 -9.77
CA GLN A 56 9.16 5.53 -9.09
C GLN A 56 9.26 7.02 -9.45
N GLU A 57 9.23 7.36 -10.73
CA GLU A 57 9.28 8.74 -11.20
C GLU A 57 8.17 9.60 -10.60
N GLU A 58 6.92 9.09 -10.58
CA GLU A 58 5.78 9.81 -10.01
C GLU A 58 5.93 10.05 -8.50
N MET A 59 6.47 9.09 -7.75
CA MET A 59 6.70 9.25 -6.30
C MET A 59 7.87 10.19 -6.00
N GLU A 60 8.86 10.25 -6.88
CA GLU A 60 10.06 11.09 -6.73
C GLU A 60 9.87 12.54 -7.23
N GLU A 61 8.77 12.83 -7.93
CA GLU A 61 8.50 14.15 -8.51
C GLU A 61 8.50 15.26 -7.45
N ASN A 62 7.82 15.03 -6.32
CA ASN A 62 7.77 15.99 -5.22
C ASN A 62 7.61 15.29 -3.86
N PRO A 63 8.72 14.87 -3.24
CA PRO A 63 8.70 14.12 -1.98
C PRO A 63 8.01 14.84 -0.81
N GLU A 64 8.06 16.18 -0.76
CA GLU A 64 7.40 16.95 0.29
C GLU A 64 5.86 16.93 0.14
N ARG A 65 5.35 17.16 -1.09
CA ARG A 65 3.91 17.04 -1.36
C ARG A 65 3.43 15.62 -1.14
N LEU A 66 4.23 14.63 -1.56
CA LEU A 66 3.92 13.22 -1.36
C LEU A 66 3.83 12.87 0.14
N ALA A 67 4.75 13.35 0.95
CA ALA A 67 4.69 13.14 2.41
C ALA A 67 3.39 13.75 3.01
N ARG A 68 3.01 14.96 2.61
CA ARG A 68 1.73 15.57 3.06
C ARG A 68 0.50 14.80 2.59
N LEU A 69 0.56 14.21 1.39
CA LEU A 69 -0.54 13.41 0.84
C LEU A 69 -0.71 12.09 1.58
N LEU A 70 0.40 11.41 1.89
CA LEU A 70 0.38 10.07 2.48
C LEU A 70 0.10 10.08 4.00
N PHE A 71 0.68 11.03 4.74
CA PHE A 71 0.61 11.04 6.20
C PHE A 71 -0.53 11.94 6.70
N ARG A 72 -1.75 11.36 6.68
CA ARG A 72 -2.98 12.03 7.08
C ARG A 72 -3.98 11.04 7.68
N LYS A 73 -4.98 11.55 8.36
CA LYS A 73 -6.10 10.73 8.84
C LYS A 73 -6.83 10.07 7.67
N GLY A 74 -7.31 8.86 7.91
CA GLY A 74 -8.29 8.24 7.02
C GLY A 74 -9.60 9.05 6.99
N ASP A 75 -10.24 9.08 5.82
CA ASP A 75 -11.53 9.78 5.65
C ASP A 75 -12.69 8.81 5.86
N PRO A 76 -13.48 8.92 6.93
CA PRO A 76 -14.63 8.05 7.15
C PRO A 76 -15.68 8.09 6.05
N ASN A 77 -15.72 9.16 5.23
CA ASN A 77 -16.64 9.26 4.11
C ASN A 77 -16.24 8.38 2.91
N GLY A 78 -15.02 7.86 2.89
CA GLY A 78 -14.56 6.93 1.86
C GLY A 78 -15.09 5.50 2.04
N GLN A 79 -15.71 5.18 3.18
CA GLN A 79 -16.24 3.85 3.41
C GLN A 79 -17.34 3.50 2.40
N GLY A 80 -17.20 2.34 1.73
CA GLY A 80 -18.12 1.91 0.68
C GLY A 80 -17.98 2.68 -0.64
N GLN A 81 -16.93 3.50 -0.81
CA GLN A 81 -16.59 4.16 -2.07
C GLN A 81 -15.45 3.41 -2.77
N ILE A 82 -15.40 3.54 -4.10
CA ILE A 82 -14.28 3.02 -4.89
C ILE A 82 -12.99 3.72 -4.49
N ALA A 83 -12.01 2.98 -4.01
CA ALA A 83 -10.71 3.52 -3.65
C ALA A 83 -9.95 4.00 -4.90
N ALA A 84 -9.20 5.09 -4.79
CA ALA A 84 -8.38 5.59 -5.89
C ALA A 84 -7.35 4.56 -6.38
N THR A 85 -6.91 3.67 -5.50
CA THR A 85 -6.00 2.55 -5.80
C THR A 85 -6.55 1.59 -6.84
N ALA A 86 -7.88 1.49 -6.99
CA ALA A 86 -8.55 0.65 -8.01
C ALA A 86 -8.49 1.21 -9.43
N LEU A 87 -8.00 2.44 -9.59
CA LEU A 87 -7.99 3.17 -10.86
C LEU A 87 -6.58 3.50 -11.36
N THR A 88 -5.54 3.03 -10.68
CA THR A 88 -4.15 3.43 -10.94
C THR A 88 -3.73 3.13 -12.38
N ARG A 89 -3.95 1.91 -12.89
CA ARG A 89 -3.62 1.55 -14.27
C ARG A 89 -4.52 2.27 -15.28
N LYS A 90 -5.81 2.37 -14.99
CA LYS A 90 -6.78 3.07 -15.85
C LYS A 90 -6.43 4.53 -16.02
N ASN A 91 -5.92 5.17 -14.98
CA ASN A 91 -5.48 6.56 -14.98
C ASN A 91 -4.07 6.73 -15.56
N GLY A 92 -3.39 5.64 -15.87
CA GLY A 92 -2.03 5.64 -16.40
C GLY A 92 -0.94 5.94 -15.36
N GLY A 93 -1.26 5.89 -14.09
CA GLY A 93 -0.37 6.10 -12.96
C GLY A 93 -1.06 6.67 -11.73
N TRP A 94 -0.30 6.92 -10.69
CA TRP A 94 -0.80 7.48 -9.44
C TRP A 94 -1.31 8.92 -9.60
N PHE A 95 -0.56 9.73 -10.34
CA PHE A 95 -0.80 11.17 -10.48
C PHE A 95 -0.92 11.63 -11.94
N SER A 96 -0.79 10.73 -12.91
CA SER A 96 -0.80 11.05 -14.34
C SER A 96 -2.06 11.83 -14.77
N LEU A 97 -3.23 11.48 -14.23
CA LEU A 97 -4.50 12.13 -14.59
C LEU A 97 -4.59 13.60 -14.13
N ILE A 98 -3.89 13.95 -13.05
CA ILE A 98 -3.94 15.28 -12.42
C ILE A 98 -2.65 16.08 -12.64
N GLY A 99 -1.69 15.53 -13.39
CA GLY A 99 -0.47 16.24 -13.81
C GLY A 99 0.59 16.36 -12.72
N GLY A 100 0.69 15.38 -11.82
CA GLY A 100 1.72 15.31 -10.77
C GLY A 100 1.15 15.23 -9.36
N VAL A 101 2.03 15.18 -8.36
CA VAL A 101 1.64 15.08 -6.94
C VAL A 101 0.85 16.32 -6.50
N PRO A 102 -0.41 16.16 -6.03
CA PRO A 102 -1.26 17.29 -5.67
C PRO A 102 -0.70 18.05 -4.46
N ASP A 103 -0.94 19.36 -4.44
CA ASP A 103 -0.60 20.20 -3.30
C ASP A 103 -1.68 20.07 -2.21
N SER A 104 -1.54 19.05 -1.37
CA SER A 104 -2.47 18.77 -0.29
C SER A 104 -2.10 19.50 1.00
N PRO A 105 -3.08 20.03 1.75
CA PRO A 105 -2.80 20.61 3.06
C PRO A 105 -2.25 19.54 4.01
N GLN A 106 -1.32 19.94 4.87
CA GLN A 106 -0.78 19.07 5.92
C GLN A 106 -1.84 18.79 6.99
N ASP A 107 -1.88 17.55 7.45
CA ASP A 107 -2.70 17.16 8.61
C ASP A 107 -1.86 17.24 9.89
N TYR A 108 -1.97 18.36 10.61
CA TYR A 108 -1.21 18.64 11.83
C TYR A 108 -1.59 17.77 13.03
N ASP A 109 -2.67 17.00 12.95
CA ASP A 109 -3.02 16.03 13.99
C ASP A 109 -2.24 14.70 13.79
N VAL A 110 -1.63 14.51 12.62
CA VAL A 110 -0.88 13.30 12.27
C VAL A 110 0.62 13.55 12.19
N VAL A 111 1.05 14.65 11.54
CA VAL A 111 2.46 14.97 11.29
C VAL A 111 2.75 16.44 11.54
N THR A 112 3.95 16.70 12.07
CA THR A 112 4.47 18.07 12.28
C THR A 112 5.26 18.53 11.03
N ASP A 113 5.60 19.83 10.96
CA ASP A 113 6.48 20.35 9.90
C ASP A 113 7.86 19.66 9.92
N GLN A 114 8.36 19.31 11.11
CA GLN A 114 9.62 18.60 11.25
C GLN A 114 9.53 17.16 10.70
N ASP A 115 8.40 16.48 10.88
CA ASP A 115 8.19 15.14 10.31
C ASP A 115 8.16 15.22 8.78
N ILE A 116 7.40 16.16 8.21
CA ILE A 116 7.36 16.36 6.76
C ILE A 116 8.76 16.67 6.21
N ALA A 117 9.51 17.58 6.84
CA ALA A 117 10.87 17.89 6.41
C ALA A 117 11.80 16.66 6.47
N THR A 118 11.62 15.81 7.49
CA THR A 118 12.39 14.56 7.65
C THR A 118 12.07 13.57 6.53
N TYR A 119 10.78 13.32 6.26
CA TYR A 119 10.38 12.43 5.17
C TYR A 119 10.83 12.96 3.81
N ALA A 120 10.60 14.25 3.52
CA ALA A 120 10.99 14.88 2.26
C ALA A 120 12.49 14.76 2.02
N LYS A 121 13.31 15.02 3.05
CA LYS A 121 14.76 14.87 2.96
C LYS A 121 15.14 13.43 2.61
N HIS A 122 14.65 12.45 3.36
CA HIS A 122 15.04 11.05 3.15
C HIS A 122 14.51 10.48 1.84
N PHE A 123 13.31 10.84 1.42
CA PHE A 123 12.80 10.43 0.10
C PHE A 123 13.59 11.06 -1.05
N THR A 124 14.04 12.34 -0.91
CA THR A 124 14.91 12.97 -1.89
C THR A 124 16.29 12.31 -1.96
N GLU A 125 16.87 11.93 -0.81
CA GLU A 125 18.21 11.34 -0.74
C GLU A 125 18.24 9.87 -1.19
N ASN A 126 17.20 9.08 -0.91
CA ASN A 126 17.20 7.62 -1.09
C ASN A 126 16.29 7.15 -2.25
N GLY A 127 15.40 8.01 -2.75
CA GLY A 127 14.42 7.65 -3.78
C GLY A 127 13.36 6.64 -3.33
N PHE A 128 12.60 6.16 -4.31
CA PHE A 128 11.49 5.23 -4.08
C PHE A 128 11.72 3.82 -4.62
N PHE A 129 12.92 3.50 -5.09
CA PHE A 129 13.23 2.13 -5.51
C PHE A 129 12.98 1.12 -4.39
N GLY A 130 13.50 1.36 -3.18
CA GLY A 130 13.32 0.47 -2.04
C GLY A 130 11.86 0.32 -1.62
N PRO A 131 11.13 1.40 -1.33
CA PRO A 131 9.70 1.34 -1.02
C PRO A 131 8.86 0.63 -2.09
N ASN A 132 9.07 0.95 -3.37
CA ASN A 132 8.30 0.36 -4.47
C ASN A 132 8.64 -1.12 -4.69
N SER A 133 9.89 -1.54 -4.43
CA SER A 133 10.31 -2.95 -4.54
C SER A 133 9.53 -3.89 -3.62
N TRP A 134 8.94 -3.37 -2.54
CA TRP A 134 8.05 -4.13 -1.68
C TRP A 134 6.90 -4.79 -2.48
N TYR A 135 6.37 -4.09 -3.47
CA TYR A 135 5.21 -4.54 -4.25
C TYR A 135 5.56 -5.51 -5.38
N VAL A 136 6.82 -5.64 -5.79
CA VAL A 136 7.25 -6.50 -6.91
C VAL A 136 8.08 -7.71 -6.46
N ASN A 137 8.18 -7.95 -5.16
CA ASN A 137 8.91 -9.08 -4.58
C ASN A 137 8.03 -10.30 -4.28
N GLY A 138 6.78 -10.33 -4.75
CA GLY A 138 5.82 -11.38 -4.42
C GLY A 138 6.34 -12.79 -4.70
N ASP A 139 6.93 -13.04 -5.86
CA ASP A 139 7.48 -14.36 -6.22
C ASP A 139 8.64 -14.77 -5.32
N ALA A 140 9.54 -13.83 -4.98
CA ALA A 140 10.64 -14.11 -4.06
C ALA A 140 10.13 -14.38 -2.63
N ASN A 141 9.11 -13.65 -2.19
CA ASN A 141 8.46 -13.89 -0.91
C ASN A 141 7.79 -15.27 -0.87
N GLN A 142 7.08 -15.65 -1.94
CA GLN A 142 6.45 -16.95 -2.03
C GLN A 142 7.48 -18.08 -2.02
N ALA A 143 8.54 -17.97 -2.83
CA ALA A 143 9.63 -18.96 -2.83
C ALA A 143 10.25 -19.13 -1.45
N TYR A 144 10.46 -18.01 -0.73
CA TYR A 144 10.94 -18.07 0.66
C TYR A 144 9.94 -18.78 1.59
N CYS A 145 8.64 -18.53 1.45
CA CYS A 145 7.61 -19.20 2.25
C CYS A 145 7.53 -20.70 1.94
N ASP A 146 7.66 -21.09 0.66
CA ASP A 146 7.62 -22.49 0.23
C ASP A 146 8.81 -23.32 0.79
N GLU A 147 9.94 -22.68 1.03
CA GLU A 147 11.09 -23.29 1.71
C GLU A 147 10.86 -23.52 3.22
N LYS A 148 9.87 -22.88 3.82
CA LYS A 148 9.54 -23.00 5.23
C LYS A 148 8.41 -24.00 5.42
N LEU A 149 8.66 -25.02 6.23
CA LEU A 149 7.67 -26.07 6.52
C LEU A 149 6.61 -25.63 7.53
N ASP A 150 6.90 -24.61 8.31
CA ASP A 150 6.01 -24.11 9.37
C ASP A 150 6.05 -22.58 9.43
N LEU A 151 4.95 -21.95 9.06
CA LEU A 151 4.74 -20.51 9.15
C LEU A 151 3.97 -20.11 10.43
N THR A 152 3.72 -21.05 11.34
CA THR A 152 3.00 -20.79 12.57
C THR A 152 3.83 -19.90 13.50
N LEU A 153 3.23 -18.82 13.96
CA LEU A 153 3.83 -17.95 14.96
C LEU A 153 3.67 -18.60 16.35
N SER A 154 4.78 -18.92 16.99
CA SER A 154 4.81 -19.55 18.33
C SER A 154 4.77 -18.53 19.49
N MET A 155 4.88 -17.24 19.17
CA MET A 155 4.82 -16.14 20.14
C MET A 155 3.45 -15.44 20.08
N PRO A 156 3.09 -14.65 21.11
CA PRO A 156 1.90 -13.80 21.06
C PRO A 156 1.90 -12.91 19.84
N ALA A 157 0.77 -12.86 19.13
CA ALA A 157 0.56 -12.04 17.96
C ALA A 157 -0.63 -11.10 18.17
N LEU A 158 -0.47 -9.82 17.78
CA LEU A 158 -1.51 -8.80 17.75
C LEU A 158 -1.75 -8.39 16.30
N PHE A 159 -3.00 -8.40 15.89
CA PHE A 159 -3.43 -7.76 14.64
C PHE A 159 -4.25 -6.51 14.96
N VAL A 160 -3.92 -5.39 14.31
CA VAL A 160 -4.64 -4.13 14.44
C VAL A 160 -5.28 -3.79 13.09
N HIS A 161 -6.60 -3.92 13.03
CA HIS A 161 -7.40 -3.50 11.89
C HIS A 161 -7.47 -1.97 11.81
N ALA A 162 -7.38 -1.42 10.60
CA ALA A 162 -7.57 0.00 10.34
C ALA A 162 -8.92 0.22 9.65
N THR A 163 -9.88 0.80 10.36
CA THR A 163 -11.27 0.99 9.90
C THR A 163 -11.39 1.82 8.61
N TYR A 164 -10.42 2.69 8.36
CA TYR A 164 -10.42 3.60 7.21
C TYR A 164 -9.30 3.30 6.22
N ASP A 165 -8.77 2.09 6.24
CA ASP A 165 -7.91 1.56 5.16
C ASP A 165 -8.79 0.87 4.12
N TYR A 166 -9.14 1.61 3.07
CA TYR A 166 -10.04 1.11 2.02
C TYR A 166 -9.35 0.23 0.97
N ALA A 167 -8.02 0.18 0.99
CA ALA A 167 -7.27 -0.76 0.16
C ALA A 167 -7.14 -2.12 0.85
N CYS A 168 -6.83 -2.13 2.16
CA CYS A 168 -6.67 -3.35 2.95
C CYS A 168 -7.80 -3.48 3.98
N ASP A 169 -9.05 -3.56 3.51
CA ASP A 169 -10.20 -3.82 4.38
C ASP A 169 -10.26 -5.29 4.76
N THR A 170 -9.87 -5.60 5.98
CA THR A 170 -9.88 -6.97 6.53
C THR A 170 -11.20 -7.33 7.21
N THR A 171 -12.25 -6.54 7.06
CA THR A 171 -13.59 -6.82 7.62
C THR A 171 -14.57 -7.39 6.59
N THR A 172 -14.28 -7.20 5.30
CA THR A 172 -15.15 -7.61 4.18
C THR A 172 -14.56 -8.71 3.29
N THR A 173 -13.37 -9.20 3.64
CA THR A 173 -12.68 -10.27 2.91
C THR A 173 -12.42 -11.50 3.79
#